data_21e9062a2a816ee4adddb9533a97d62f
#
_entry.id   21e9062a2a816ee4adddb9533a97d62f
#
_cell.length_a   1.000
_cell.length_b   1.000
_cell.length_c   1.000
_cell.angle_alpha   90.00
_cell.angle_beta   90.00
_cell.angle_gamma   90.00
#
_symmetry.space_group_name_H-M   'P 1'
#
loop_
_entity.id
_entity.type
_entity.pdbx_description
1 polymer ?
#
loop_
_entity_poly.entity_id
_entity_poly.type
_entity_poly.pdbx_seq_one_letter_code
_entity_poly.pdbx_strand_id
1 'polypeptide(L)'
;MATVDDKKIIFSMVGLNKTIQQNNKQVLKNIYLSFFYGAKIGIIGLNGSGKSTLLKIIAGLDKSYQGEVVFSPGYSVGYLAQEPYLDPTKTVKEIVMEGVQPIVDALAEYEEINQKFGLPEYYEDQDKMDKLFSRQAELQDIIDATDAWNLDSKLERAMDALRCPPEDQSVEHLSGGERRRVALCRLLLQKPDVLLLDEPTNHLDAESIDWLEQHLQQYEGTVIAVTHDRYFLDHVAGWILELDRGEGIPWKGNYSSWLEQKTKRMEQEEKTASKRRKTLERELEWVRMAPKARQAKGKARLNSYDKLLNEDVKEKEEKLEIFIPNGPRLGNKVIEAKQVAKAFGDKLLFDDLNFMLPPNGIVGIIGPNGAGKTTLFRLIMGLEKADKGEFEVGETVKVAYVDQQHKDIDPNKSVYQVISGGNDLIRMGGRDINARAYLSRFNFSGADQEKLCGVLSGGERNRLHLALCLKEEGNVLLLDEPTNDIDVNTLRALEEGLEDFAGCAVVISHDRWFLARICTHILAFEGDSNVFFFEGSYSEYEENKQKRLGKEEPTRVRYRKLMND
;
A
#
# COMPACT_ATOMS: atom_id res chain seq x y z
N MET A 1 5.90 -23.43 1.17
CA MET A 1 5.65 -22.62 2.39
C MET A 1 6.71 -23.02 3.41
N ALA A 2 7.58 -22.08 3.81
CA ALA A 2 8.47 -22.31 4.93
C ALA A 2 7.63 -22.65 6.16
N THR A 3 7.98 -23.71 6.88
CA THR A 3 7.26 -24.14 8.08
C THR A 3 7.52 -23.13 9.19
N VAL A 4 6.46 -22.44 9.63
CA VAL A 4 6.53 -21.58 10.82
C VAL A 4 6.93 -22.45 12.01
N ASP A 5 8.08 -22.17 12.61
CA ASP A 5 8.48 -22.81 13.86
C ASP A 5 7.78 -22.10 15.02
N ASP A 6 6.55 -22.54 15.32
CA ASP A 6 5.72 -21.99 16.41
C ASP A 6 6.38 -22.09 17.80
N LYS A 7 7.55 -22.73 17.90
CA LYS A 7 8.29 -22.90 19.16
C LYS A 7 9.40 -21.87 19.33
N LYS A 8 9.82 -21.16 18.27
CA LYS A 8 10.95 -20.25 18.31
C LYS A 8 10.48 -18.79 18.28
N ILE A 9 10.44 -18.16 19.46
CA ILE A 9 10.11 -16.73 19.57
C ILE A 9 11.34 -15.91 19.15
N ILE A 10 11.16 -15.00 18.21
CA ILE A 10 12.22 -14.13 17.70
C ILE A 10 12.28 -12.81 18.49
N PHE A 11 11.12 -12.26 18.85
CA PHE A 11 11.02 -11.13 19.77
C PHE A 11 9.64 -11.07 20.43
N SER A 12 9.56 -10.32 21.54
CA SER A 12 8.33 -10.08 22.30
C SER A 12 8.20 -8.62 22.67
N MET A 13 6.98 -8.13 22.69
CA MET A 13 6.59 -6.82 23.20
C MET A 13 5.86 -7.02 24.52
N VAL A 14 6.26 -6.25 25.54
CA VAL A 14 5.70 -6.34 26.90
C VAL A 14 5.24 -4.96 27.34
N GLY A 15 3.91 -4.78 27.46
CA GLY A 15 3.29 -3.55 27.93
C GLY A 15 3.63 -2.31 27.09
N LEU A 16 3.70 -2.48 25.75
CA LEU A 16 4.11 -1.41 24.86
C LEU A 16 3.04 -0.31 24.79
N ASN A 17 3.43 0.91 25.17
CA ASN A 17 2.61 2.11 25.10
C ASN A 17 3.35 3.21 24.34
N LYS A 18 2.65 3.92 23.46
CA LYS A 18 3.18 5.06 22.72
C LYS A 18 2.18 6.20 22.64
N THR A 19 2.61 7.39 23.06
CA THR A 19 1.86 8.65 22.93
C THR A 19 2.65 9.62 22.06
N ILE A 20 2.01 10.21 21.06
CA ILE A 20 2.61 11.25 20.22
C ILE A 20 2.49 12.57 20.97
N GLN A 21 3.64 13.19 21.30
CA GLN A 21 3.70 14.39 22.15
C GLN A 21 3.04 15.63 21.52
N GLN A 22 3.05 15.74 20.19
CA GLN A 22 2.54 16.93 19.49
C GLN A 22 1.03 17.16 19.68
N ASN A 23 0.25 16.10 19.77
CA ASN A 23 -1.22 16.16 19.93
C ASN A 23 -1.73 15.37 21.14
N ASN A 24 -0.83 14.90 21.99
CA ASN A 24 -1.12 14.06 23.17
C ASN A 24 -2.00 12.84 22.85
N LYS A 25 -1.92 12.32 21.61
CA LYS A 25 -2.69 11.16 21.15
C LYS A 25 -1.92 9.89 21.48
N GLN A 26 -2.55 9.02 22.28
CA GLN A 26 -2.02 7.66 22.51
C GLN A 26 -2.34 6.78 21.30
N VAL A 27 -1.30 6.35 20.58
CA VAL A 27 -1.43 5.53 19.35
C VAL A 27 -1.27 4.04 19.61
N LEU A 28 -0.49 3.64 20.64
CA LEU A 28 -0.36 2.26 21.07
C LEU A 28 -0.67 2.16 22.56
N LYS A 29 -1.46 1.15 22.94
CA LYS A 29 -1.94 0.96 24.31
C LYS A 29 -1.69 -0.48 24.74
N ASN A 30 -0.81 -0.66 25.72
CA ASN A 30 -0.62 -1.88 26.48
C ASN A 30 -0.54 -3.15 25.61
N ILE A 31 0.32 -3.12 24.55
CA ILE A 31 0.46 -4.24 23.61
C ILE A 31 1.36 -5.32 24.23
N TYR A 32 0.85 -6.54 24.27
CA TYR A 32 1.55 -7.76 24.66
C TYR A 32 1.47 -8.77 23.53
N LEU A 33 2.57 -8.93 22.79
CA LEU A 33 2.63 -9.84 21.64
C LEU A 33 3.99 -10.51 21.56
N SER A 34 4.00 -11.78 21.13
CA SER A 34 5.21 -12.51 20.81
C SER A 34 5.19 -12.93 19.35
N PHE A 35 6.34 -12.81 18.68
CA PHE A 35 6.49 -13.06 17.25
C PHE A 35 7.39 -14.28 17.03
N PHE A 36 6.95 -15.17 16.14
CA PHE A 36 7.63 -16.43 15.86
C PHE A 36 8.50 -16.33 14.62
N TYR A 37 9.58 -17.10 14.59
CA TYR A 37 10.46 -17.19 13.43
C TYR A 37 9.70 -17.78 12.22
N GLY A 38 9.94 -17.21 11.04
CA GLY A 38 9.30 -17.60 9.79
C GLY A 38 7.84 -17.14 9.63
N ALA A 39 7.25 -16.46 10.62
CA ALA A 39 5.89 -15.95 10.52
C ALA A 39 5.77 -14.84 9.46
N LYS A 40 4.69 -14.87 8.68
CA LYS A 40 4.32 -13.81 7.72
C LYS A 40 3.13 -13.05 8.29
N ILE A 41 3.34 -11.79 8.65
CA ILE A 41 2.38 -10.99 9.41
C ILE A 41 2.05 -9.71 8.64
N GLY A 42 0.77 -9.54 8.33
CA GLY A 42 0.24 -8.29 7.78
C GLY A 42 -0.29 -7.39 8.90
N ILE A 43 0.13 -6.13 8.95
CA ILE A 43 -0.39 -5.15 9.89
C ILE A 43 -1.41 -4.28 9.18
N ILE A 44 -2.63 -4.25 9.71
CA ILE A 44 -3.74 -3.43 9.19
C ILE A 44 -4.29 -2.49 10.26
N GLY A 45 -4.99 -1.45 9.85
CA GLY A 45 -5.60 -0.46 10.73
C GLY A 45 -5.81 0.87 10.01
N LEU A 46 -6.60 1.75 10.61
CA LEU A 46 -6.88 3.08 10.07
C LEU A 46 -5.59 3.91 9.93
N ASN A 47 -5.64 4.93 9.07
CA ASN A 47 -4.55 5.89 8.97
C ASN A 47 -4.37 6.62 10.32
N GLY A 48 -3.11 6.74 10.76
CA GLY A 48 -2.81 7.29 12.09
C GLY A 48 -3.06 6.35 13.27
N SER A 49 -3.33 5.04 13.05
CA SER A 49 -3.45 4.03 14.12
C SER A 49 -2.11 3.60 14.74
N GLY A 50 -0.99 4.05 14.18
CA GLY A 50 0.34 3.75 14.71
C GLY A 50 1.08 2.60 14.00
N LYS A 51 0.65 2.15 12.82
CA LYS A 51 1.27 1.06 12.05
C LYS A 51 2.77 1.28 11.81
N SER A 52 3.13 2.37 11.14
CA SER A 52 4.54 2.73 10.86
C SER A 52 5.32 3.04 12.15
N THR A 53 4.65 3.58 13.18
CA THR A 53 5.26 3.79 14.50
C THR A 53 5.65 2.45 15.14
N LEU A 54 4.78 1.45 15.06
CA LEU A 54 5.06 0.11 15.55
C LEU A 54 6.26 -0.51 14.83
N LEU A 55 6.33 -0.40 13.50
CA LEU A 55 7.50 -0.88 12.73
C LEU A 55 8.80 -0.17 13.14
N LYS A 56 8.77 1.17 13.34
CA LYS A 56 9.94 1.94 13.79
C LYS A 56 10.40 1.54 15.19
N ILE A 57 9.49 1.20 16.09
CA ILE A 57 9.80 0.69 17.42
C ILE A 57 10.47 -0.69 17.30
N ILE A 58 9.94 -1.61 16.51
CA ILE A 58 10.53 -2.93 16.28
C ILE A 58 11.90 -2.80 15.63
N ALA A 59 12.08 -1.87 14.69
CA ALA A 59 13.37 -1.57 14.05
C ALA A 59 14.39 -0.90 14.98
N GLY A 60 13.99 -0.53 16.23
CA GLY A 60 14.85 0.17 17.18
C GLY A 60 15.13 1.64 16.84
N LEU A 61 14.42 2.20 15.85
CA LEU A 61 14.56 3.59 15.40
C LEU A 61 13.81 4.57 16.30
N ASP A 62 12.67 4.17 16.85
CA ASP A 62 11.92 4.96 17.83
C ASP A 62 12.06 4.31 19.21
N LYS A 63 12.74 5.02 20.12
CA LYS A 63 12.99 4.60 21.51
C LYS A 63 12.12 5.33 22.53
N SER A 64 11.25 6.24 22.09
CA SER A 64 10.41 7.07 22.96
C SER A 64 9.06 6.41 23.23
N TYR A 65 9.06 5.23 23.85
CA TYR A 65 7.87 4.47 24.24
C TYR A 65 8.00 3.96 25.69
N GLN A 66 6.91 3.49 26.26
CA GLN A 66 6.86 2.79 27.55
C GLN A 66 6.66 1.29 27.29
N GLY A 67 7.22 0.46 28.16
CA GLY A 67 7.25 -0.99 28.01
C GLY A 67 8.59 -1.46 27.43
N GLU A 68 8.63 -2.70 26.98
CA GLU A 68 9.85 -3.35 26.51
C GLU A 68 9.62 -4.08 25.18
N VAL A 69 10.65 -4.03 24.30
CA VAL A 69 10.74 -4.90 23.11
C VAL A 69 12.01 -5.72 23.27
N VAL A 70 11.85 -7.03 23.48
CA VAL A 70 12.94 -7.95 23.78
C VAL A 70 13.16 -8.87 22.59
N PHE A 71 14.32 -8.73 21.94
CA PHE A 71 14.77 -9.64 20.87
C PHE A 71 15.57 -10.80 21.45
N SER A 72 15.36 -11.97 20.87
CA SER A 72 16.28 -13.09 21.07
C SER A 72 17.65 -12.75 20.44
N PRO A 73 18.77 -13.12 21.06
CA PRO A 73 20.09 -12.75 20.56
C PRO A 73 20.41 -13.40 19.21
N GLY A 74 21.17 -12.68 18.38
CA GLY A 74 21.72 -13.21 17.13
C GLY A 74 20.83 -13.04 15.90
N TYR A 75 19.71 -12.30 15.99
CA TYR A 75 18.85 -12.01 14.85
C TYR A 75 19.07 -10.61 14.29
N SER A 76 19.13 -10.54 12.96
CA SER A 76 19.23 -9.31 12.19
C SER A 76 17.84 -8.76 11.85
N VAL A 77 17.70 -7.42 11.84
CA VAL A 77 16.46 -6.72 11.52
C VAL A 77 16.72 -5.77 10.35
N GLY A 78 15.93 -5.90 9.29
CA GLY A 78 15.93 -4.99 8.17
C GLY A 78 14.62 -4.22 8.08
N TYR A 79 14.68 -2.93 7.75
CA TYR A 79 13.52 -2.06 7.69
C TYR A 79 13.46 -1.26 6.40
N LEU A 80 12.34 -1.39 5.67
CA LEU A 80 12.00 -0.53 4.56
C LEU A 80 11.11 0.61 5.06
N ALA A 81 11.65 1.82 5.09
CA ALA A 81 10.88 3.02 5.42
C ALA A 81 9.98 3.45 4.24
N GLN A 82 8.91 4.20 4.56
CA GLN A 82 8.05 4.80 3.54
C GLN A 82 8.84 5.75 2.62
N GLU A 83 9.78 6.52 3.17
CA GLU A 83 10.76 7.33 2.44
C GLU A 83 12.17 6.88 2.84
N PRO A 84 12.79 5.95 2.09
CA PRO A 84 14.11 5.46 2.42
C PRO A 84 15.19 6.49 2.09
N TYR A 85 16.13 6.66 3.00
CA TYR A 85 17.34 7.42 2.72
C TYR A 85 18.33 6.56 1.95
N LEU A 86 18.80 7.06 0.82
CA LEU A 86 19.90 6.49 0.04
C LEU A 86 20.96 7.57 -0.14
N ASP A 87 22.22 7.17 -0.17
CA ASP A 87 23.35 8.08 -0.36
C ASP A 87 23.29 8.69 -1.78
N PRO A 88 23.10 10.02 -1.92
CA PRO A 88 22.95 10.67 -3.21
C PRO A 88 24.23 10.64 -4.06
N THR A 89 25.40 10.37 -3.45
CA THR A 89 26.69 10.33 -4.14
C THR A 89 26.94 9.03 -4.91
N LYS A 90 26.12 7.99 -4.66
CA LYS A 90 26.27 6.65 -5.21
C LYS A 90 25.38 6.40 -6.43
N THR A 91 25.73 5.39 -7.19
CA THR A 91 24.92 4.84 -8.27
C THR A 91 23.91 3.80 -7.74
N VAL A 92 22.94 3.46 -8.56
CA VAL A 92 21.94 2.41 -8.23
C VAL A 92 22.65 1.09 -7.94
N LYS A 93 23.63 0.68 -8.74
CA LYS A 93 24.40 -0.56 -8.54
C LYS A 93 25.13 -0.56 -7.20
N GLU A 94 25.81 0.51 -6.85
CA GLU A 94 26.55 0.63 -5.58
C GLU A 94 25.62 0.51 -4.37
N ILE A 95 24.43 1.12 -4.42
CA ILE A 95 23.43 0.99 -3.33
C ILE A 95 22.92 -0.45 -3.22
N VAL A 96 22.62 -1.11 -4.33
CA VAL A 96 22.12 -2.49 -4.32
C VAL A 96 23.21 -3.45 -3.80
N MET A 97 24.47 -3.22 -4.16
CA MET A 97 25.62 -4.00 -3.69
C MET A 97 25.84 -3.89 -2.17
N GLU A 98 25.45 -2.78 -1.53
CA GLU A 98 25.48 -2.67 -0.05
C GLU A 98 24.71 -3.81 0.64
N GLY A 99 23.63 -4.30 0.03
CA GLY A 99 22.84 -5.42 0.57
C GLY A 99 23.59 -6.74 0.63
N VAL A 100 24.62 -6.89 -0.19
CA VAL A 100 25.46 -8.10 -0.29
C VAL A 100 26.93 -7.81 0.04
N GLN A 101 27.20 -6.72 0.75
CA GLN A 101 28.56 -6.28 1.07
C GLN A 101 29.46 -7.39 1.65
N PRO A 102 29.01 -8.25 2.58
CA PRO A 102 29.83 -9.34 3.09
C PRO A 102 30.30 -10.33 2.01
N ILE A 103 29.44 -10.52 0.98
CA ILE A 103 29.77 -11.42 -0.16
C ILE A 103 30.77 -10.73 -1.09
N VAL A 104 30.56 -9.43 -1.35
CA VAL A 104 31.49 -8.61 -2.16
C VAL A 104 32.88 -8.57 -1.52
N ASP A 105 32.92 -8.37 -0.19
CA ASP A 105 34.17 -8.34 0.58
C ASP A 105 34.87 -9.70 0.54
N ALA A 106 34.13 -10.81 0.65
CA ALA A 106 34.68 -12.16 0.56
C ALA A 106 35.28 -12.46 -0.83
N LEU A 107 34.59 -12.04 -1.90
CA LEU A 107 35.12 -12.17 -3.28
C LEU A 107 36.38 -11.33 -3.49
N ALA A 108 36.39 -10.09 -3.00
CA ALA A 108 37.53 -9.21 -3.10
C ALA A 108 38.76 -9.76 -2.32
N GLU A 109 38.52 -10.25 -1.08
CA GLU A 109 39.57 -10.87 -0.26
C GLU A 109 40.09 -12.16 -0.90
N TYR A 110 39.20 -12.97 -1.50
CA TYR A 110 39.59 -14.18 -2.21
C TYR A 110 40.49 -13.86 -3.40
N GLU A 111 40.17 -12.83 -4.16
CA GLU A 111 41.00 -12.39 -5.30
C GLU A 111 42.32 -11.80 -4.86
N GLU A 112 42.36 -11.04 -3.76
CA GLU A 112 43.58 -10.51 -3.15
C GLU A 112 44.50 -11.65 -2.67
N ILE A 113 43.95 -12.71 -2.05
CA ILE A 113 44.71 -13.90 -1.67
C ILE A 113 45.32 -14.60 -2.89
N ASN A 114 44.56 -14.75 -3.98
CA ASN A 114 45.05 -15.34 -5.24
C ASN A 114 46.24 -14.56 -5.81
N GLN A 115 46.23 -13.23 -5.70
CA GLN A 115 47.34 -12.40 -6.13
C GLN A 115 48.56 -12.56 -5.19
N LYS A 116 48.33 -12.69 -3.87
CA LYS A 116 49.40 -12.87 -2.88
C LYS A 116 50.15 -14.17 -3.03
N PHE A 117 49.55 -15.24 -3.55
CA PHE A 117 50.22 -16.50 -3.85
C PHE A 117 51.40 -16.35 -4.84
N GLY A 118 51.38 -15.35 -5.72
CA GLY A 118 52.43 -15.06 -6.67
C GLY A 118 53.57 -14.18 -6.14
N LEU A 119 53.47 -13.69 -4.88
CA LEU A 119 54.47 -12.79 -4.31
C LEU A 119 55.57 -13.54 -3.56
N PRO A 120 56.86 -13.21 -3.76
CA PRO A 120 58.01 -13.87 -3.11
C PRO A 120 57.89 -13.92 -1.57
N GLU A 121 57.40 -12.87 -0.99
CA GLU A 121 57.24 -12.70 0.45
C GLU A 121 56.27 -13.71 1.11
N TYR A 122 55.41 -14.38 0.31
CA TYR A 122 54.47 -15.39 0.78
C TYR A 122 54.91 -16.81 0.37
N TYR A 123 55.38 -17.04 -0.86
CA TYR A 123 55.73 -18.39 -1.28
C TYR A 123 57.09 -18.87 -0.73
N GLU A 124 57.93 -17.95 -0.24
CA GLU A 124 59.18 -18.27 0.46
C GLU A 124 59.02 -18.58 1.94
N ASP A 125 57.83 -18.27 2.53
CA ASP A 125 57.51 -18.45 3.94
C ASP A 125 56.36 -19.44 4.09
N GLN A 126 56.65 -20.68 4.54
CA GLN A 126 55.69 -21.77 4.67
C GLN A 126 54.53 -21.42 5.63
N ASP A 127 54.79 -20.73 6.75
CA ASP A 127 53.77 -20.36 7.73
C ASP A 127 52.77 -19.33 7.18
N LYS A 128 53.25 -18.42 6.33
CA LYS A 128 52.37 -17.46 5.66
C LYS A 128 51.56 -18.14 4.56
N MET A 129 52.16 -19.07 3.82
CA MET A 129 51.48 -19.86 2.81
C MET A 129 50.33 -20.69 3.40
N ASP A 130 50.56 -21.39 4.50
CA ASP A 130 49.56 -22.22 5.17
C ASP A 130 48.36 -21.38 5.70
N LYS A 131 48.64 -20.16 6.17
CA LYS A 131 47.58 -19.21 6.57
C LYS A 131 46.75 -18.73 5.37
N LEU A 132 47.40 -18.44 4.23
CA LEU A 132 46.70 -18.06 3.02
C LEU A 132 45.81 -19.18 2.50
N PHE A 133 46.29 -20.42 2.50
CA PHE A 133 45.50 -21.60 2.08
C PHE A 133 44.30 -21.81 3.01
N SER A 134 44.50 -21.73 4.34
CA SER A 134 43.39 -21.86 5.32
C SER A 134 42.33 -20.78 5.12
N ARG A 135 42.76 -19.53 4.91
CA ARG A 135 41.84 -18.41 4.70
C ARG A 135 41.13 -18.50 3.35
N GLN A 136 41.84 -18.94 2.29
CA GLN A 136 41.23 -19.17 1.00
C GLN A 136 40.15 -20.24 1.07
N ALA A 137 40.39 -21.35 1.78
CA ALA A 137 39.39 -22.41 1.96
C ALA A 137 38.14 -21.91 2.69
N GLU A 138 38.30 -21.12 3.79
CA GLU A 138 37.17 -20.50 4.47
C GLU A 138 36.34 -19.59 3.54
N LEU A 139 37.04 -18.76 2.73
CA LEU A 139 36.36 -17.86 1.79
C LEU A 139 35.68 -18.65 0.66
N GLN A 140 36.30 -19.71 0.18
CA GLN A 140 35.74 -20.62 -0.84
C GLN A 140 34.41 -21.21 -0.32
N ASP A 141 34.41 -21.71 0.91
CA ASP A 141 33.19 -22.26 1.55
C ASP A 141 32.06 -21.20 1.63
N ILE A 142 32.40 -19.96 1.98
CA ILE A 142 31.43 -18.84 2.00
C ILE A 142 30.92 -18.53 0.59
N ILE A 143 31.79 -18.42 -0.40
CA ILE A 143 31.47 -18.09 -1.78
C ILE A 143 30.57 -19.18 -2.39
N ASP A 144 30.90 -20.46 -2.14
CA ASP A 144 30.12 -21.58 -2.66
C ASP A 144 28.76 -21.71 -1.94
N ALA A 145 28.72 -21.52 -0.63
CA ALA A 145 27.46 -21.55 0.15
C ALA A 145 26.49 -20.43 -0.25
N THR A 146 27.03 -19.26 -0.64
CA THR A 146 26.21 -18.10 -1.07
C THR A 146 25.99 -18.05 -2.58
N ASP A 147 26.61 -18.99 -3.35
CA ASP A 147 26.64 -18.97 -4.83
C ASP A 147 27.06 -17.59 -5.35
N ALA A 148 28.16 -17.08 -4.78
CA ALA A 148 28.64 -15.72 -5.05
C ALA A 148 29.27 -15.57 -6.45
N TRP A 149 29.67 -16.67 -7.11
CA TRP A 149 30.16 -16.65 -8.49
C TRP A 149 29.14 -16.11 -9.48
N ASN A 150 27.83 -16.24 -9.16
CA ASN A 150 26.70 -15.75 -9.97
C ASN A 150 26.10 -14.45 -9.42
N LEU A 151 26.87 -13.68 -8.60
CA LEU A 151 26.35 -12.51 -7.90
C LEU A 151 25.78 -11.46 -8.86
N ASP A 152 26.50 -11.09 -9.90
CA ASP A 152 26.05 -10.09 -10.88
C ASP A 152 24.70 -10.48 -11.52
N SER A 153 24.54 -11.75 -11.90
CA SER A 153 23.26 -12.25 -12.46
C SER A 153 22.11 -12.23 -11.45
N LYS A 154 22.40 -12.47 -10.16
CA LYS A 154 21.40 -12.39 -9.09
C LYS A 154 20.97 -10.94 -8.84
N LEU A 155 21.92 -10.01 -8.84
CA LEU A 155 21.67 -8.58 -8.70
C LEU A 155 20.82 -8.07 -9.87
N GLU A 156 21.23 -8.38 -11.11
CA GLU A 156 20.51 -7.99 -12.33
C GLU A 156 19.07 -8.51 -12.31
N ARG A 157 18.88 -9.79 -11.97
CA ARG A 157 17.55 -10.42 -11.89
C ARG A 157 16.65 -9.76 -10.85
N ALA A 158 17.18 -9.45 -9.66
CA ALA A 158 16.44 -8.76 -8.62
C ALA A 158 16.09 -7.31 -9.01
N MET A 159 17.03 -6.61 -9.64
CA MET A 159 16.83 -5.25 -10.13
C MET A 159 15.81 -5.20 -11.27
N ASP A 160 15.83 -6.17 -12.18
CA ASP A 160 14.87 -6.26 -13.28
C ASP A 160 13.46 -6.57 -12.77
N ALA A 161 13.33 -7.51 -11.83
CA ALA A 161 12.04 -7.90 -11.24
C ALA A 161 11.36 -6.75 -10.53
N LEU A 162 12.11 -5.90 -9.85
CA LEU A 162 11.61 -4.69 -9.19
C LEU A 162 11.64 -3.45 -10.11
N ARG A 163 12.03 -3.62 -11.38
CA ARG A 163 12.15 -2.54 -12.36
C ARG A 163 12.95 -1.36 -11.82
N CYS A 164 14.07 -1.65 -11.19
CA CYS A 164 15.00 -0.64 -10.73
C CYS A 164 15.52 0.21 -11.91
N PRO A 165 15.90 1.48 -11.67
CA PRO A 165 16.54 2.31 -12.68
C PRO A 165 17.85 1.69 -13.22
N PRO A 166 18.42 2.22 -14.32
CA PRO A 166 19.71 1.78 -14.84
C PRO A 166 20.80 1.77 -13.77
N GLU A 167 21.69 0.80 -13.85
CA GLU A 167 22.74 0.54 -12.85
C GLU A 167 23.68 1.73 -12.60
N ASP A 168 23.97 2.47 -13.66
CA ASP A 168 24.89 3.61 -13.70
C ASP A 168 24.22 4.93 -13.32
N GLN A 169 22.89 4.93 -13.14
CA GLN A 169 22.16 6.15 -12.79
C GLN A 169 22.49 6.60 -11.36
N SER A 170 22.76 7.91 -11.21
CA SER A 170 22.97 8.51 -9.88
C SER A 170 21.68 8.54 -9.07
N VAL A 171 21.80 8.21 -7.79
CA VAL A 171 20.67 8.22 -6.82
C VAL A 171 20.08 9.63 -6.64
N GLU A 172 20.86 10.68 -6.86
CA GLU A 172 20.42 12.08 -6.74
C GLU A 172 19.22 12.38 -7.66
N HIS A 173 19.21 11.81 -8.87
CA HIS A 173 18.21 12.07 -9.90
C HIS A 173 17.00 11.11 -9.86
N LEU A 174 16.94 10.21 -8.89
CA LEU A 174 15.84 9.27 -8.75
C LEU A 174 14.60 9.92 -8.17
N SER A 175 13.45 9.58 -8.73
CA SER A 175 12.14 9.86 -8.12
C SER A 175 11.96 9.11 -6.80
N GLY A 176 11.00 9.53 -5.96
CA GLY A 176 10.71 8.86 -4.68
C GLY A 176 10.38 7.37 -4.85
N GLY A 177 9.58 7.02 -5.88
CA GLY A 177 9.24 5.64 -6.19
C GLY A 177 10.44 4.80 -6.65
N GLU A 178 11.35 5.38 -7.43
CA GLU A 178 12.58 4.71 -7.87
C GLU A 178 13.54 4.47 -6.69
N ARG A 179 13.75 5.47 -5.84
CA ARG A 179 14.54 5.31 -4.60
C ARG A 179 14.00 4.16 -3.74
N ARG A 180 12.69 4.05 -3.65
CA ARG A 180 12.04 3.01 -2.86
C ARG A 180 12.25 1.62 -3.44
N ARG A 181 12.15 1.45 -4.77
CA ARG A 181 12.45 0.18 -5.44
C ARG A 181 13.89 -0.26 -5.25
N VAL A 182 14.84 0.66 -5.35
CA VAL A 182 16.27 0.39 -5.09
C VAL A 182 16.51 0.00 -3.64
N ALA A 183 15.89 0.69 -2.67
CA ALA A 183 15.97 0.36 -1.25
C ALA A 183 15.38 -1.02 -0.93
N LEU A 184 14.23 -1.34 -1.53
CA LEU A 184 13.60 -2.66 -1.39
C LEU A 184 14.50 -3.75 -1.96
N CYS A 185 15.07 -3.55 -3.16
CA CYS A 185 15.99 -4.48 -3.79
C CYS A 185 17.21 -4.77 -2.89
N ARG A 186 17.87 -3.72 -2.38
CA ARG A 186 18.96 -3.83 -1.41
C ARG A 186 18.57 -4.66 -0.19
N LEU A 187 17.41 -4.35 0.40
CA LEU A 187 16.95 -5.00 1.61
C LEU A 187 16.63 -6.49 1.41
N LEU A 188 15.99 -6.86 0.29
CA LEU A 188 15.69 -8.26 -0.03
C LEU A 188 16.96 -9.09 -0.27
N LEU A 189 17.98 -8.49 -0.86
CA LEU A 189 19.28 -9.13 -1.07
C LEU A 189 20.06 -9.30 0.24
N GLN A 190 19.88 -8.41 1.21
CA GLN A 190 20.50 -8.49 2.54
C GLN A 190 19.98 -9.68 3.36
N LYS A 191 18.76 -10.16 3.09
CA LYS A 191 18.10 -11.30 3.75
C LYS A 191 18.15 -11.27 5.28
N PRO A 192 17.67 -10.21 5.95
CA PRO A 192 17.63 -10.17 7.41
C PRO A 192 16.67 -11.21 7.99
N ASP A 193 16.90 -11.68 9.24
CA ASP A 193 16.00 -12.63 9.92
C ASP A 193 14.61 -12.07 10.18
N VAL A 194 14.50 -10.75 10.41
CA VAL A 194 13.25 -10.02 10.54
C VAL A 194 13.20 -8.94 9.47
N LEU A 195 12.26 -9.07 8.56
CA LEU A 195 12.03 -8.14 7.47
C LEU A 195 10.79 -7.27 7.77
N LEU A 196 11.01 -5.99 7.98
CA LEU A 196 9.97 -4.99 8.26
C LEU A 196 9.72 -4.15 7.02
N LEU A 197 8.49 -4.19 6.48
CA LEU A 197 8.12 -3.52 5.25
C LEU A 197 6.99 -2.53 5.51
N ASP A 198 7.23 -1.24 5.26
CA ASP A 198 6.21 -0.19 5.38
C ASP A 198 5.72 0.19 3.99
N GLU A 199 4.50 -0.25 3.63
CA GLU A 199 3.84 -0.09 2.32
C GLU A 199 4.69 -0.60 1.13
N PRO A 200 5.17 -1.85 1.11
CA PRO A 200 6.12 -2.33 0.09
C PRO A 200 5.54 -2.38 -1.33
N THR A 201 4.23 -2.42 -1.47
CA THR A 201 3.54 -2.50 -2.77
C THR A 201 3.34 -1.15 -3.44
N ASN A 202 3.45 -0.03 -2.69
CA ASN A 202 3.30 1.31 -3.26
C ASN A 202 4.38 1.60 -4.31
N HIS A 203 3.99 2.17 -5.43
CA HIS A 203 4.82 2.48 -6.59
C HIS A 203 5.41 1.26 -7.34
N LEU A 204 4.96 0.05 -7.01
CA LEU A 204 5.23 -1.15 -7.80
C LEU A 204 4.07 -1.38 -8.77
N ASP A 205 4.37 -1.93 -9.94
CA ASP A 205 3.34 -2.43 -10.84
C ASP A 205 2.93 -3.87 -10.49
N ALA A 206 1.84 -4.34 -11.04
CA ALA A 206 1.26 -5.63 -10.70
C ALA A 206 2.24 -6.80 -10.85
N GLU A 207 3.09 -6.79 -11.89
CA GLU A 207 4.05 -7.86 -12.14
C GLU A 207 5.19 -7.86 -11.09
N SER A 208 5.68 -6.67 -10.69
CA SER A 208 6.66 -6.55 -9.61
C SER A 208 6.07 -6.94 -8.25
N ILE A 209 4.78 -6.67 -8.01
CA ILE A 209 4.06 -7.12 -6.81
C ILE A 209 3.95 -8.63 -6.79
N ASP A 210 3.58 -9.28 -7.91
CA ASP A 210 3.53 -10.74 -8.02
C ASP A 210 4.87 -11.41 -7.70
N TRP A 211 5.95 -10.85 -8.25
CA TRP A 211 7.29 -11.34 -7.95
C TRP A 211 7.63 -11.19 -6.47
N LEU A 212 7.31 -10.02 -5.88
CA LEU A 212 7.54 -9.76 -4.45
C LEU A 212 6.75 -10.74 -3.58
N GLU A 213 5.49 -11.02 -3.90
CA GLU A 213 4.66 -12.00 -3.19
C GLU A 213 5.31 -13.39 -3.20
N GLN A 214 5.73 -13.87 -4.37
CA GLN A 214 6.40 -15.17 -4.51
C GLN A 214 7.72 -15.22 -3.72
N HIS A 215 8.51 -14.13 -3.78
CA HIS A 215 9.75 -14.02 -3.03
C HIS A 215 9.52 -14.08 -1.52
N LEU A 216 8.53 -13.33 -1.01
CA LEU A 216 8.22 -13.29 0.42
C LEU A 216 7.55 -14.57 0.93
N GLN A 217 6.79 -15.29 0.11
CA GLN A 217 6.27 -16.61 0.47
C GLN A 217 7.39 -17.64 0.69
N GLN A 218 8.47 -17.54 -0.08
CA GLN A 218 9.64 -18.43 0.03
C GLN A 218 10.66 -17.95 1.06
N TYR A 219 10.51 -16.72 1.55
CA TYR A 219 11.43 -16.12 2.51
C TYR A 219 11.46 -16.92 3.82
N GLU A 220 12.63 -17.33 4.29
CA GLU A 220 12.74 -18.16 5.50
C GLU A 220 12.53 -17.38 6.80
N GLY A 221 12.93 -16.10 6.82
CA GLY A 221 12.80 -15.21 7.98
C GLY A 221 11.36 -14.76 8.25
N THR A 222 11.20 -14.04 9.35
CA THR A 222 9.93 -13.41 9.73
C THR A 222 9.70 -12.16 8.89
N VAL A 223 8.51 -12.04 8.28
CA VAL A 223 8.11 -10.86 7.52
C VAL A 223 6.97 -10.16 8.24
N ILE A 224 7.13 -8.86 8.46
CA ILE A 224 6.08 -8.00 9.01
C ILE A 224 5.86 -6.87 8.02
N ALA A 225 4.71 -6.86 7.37
CA ALA A 225 4.38 -5.87 6.35
C ALA A 225 3.17 -5.02 6.77
N VAL A 226 3.32 -3.72 6.70
CA VAL A 226 2.20 -2.77 6.71
C VAL A 226 1.83 -2.52 5.27
N THR A 227 0.61 -2.82 4.87
CA THR A 227 0.12 -2.49 3.54
C THR A 227 -1.40 -2.40 3.49
N HIS A 228 -1.90 -1.65 2.54
CA HIS A 228 -3.31 -1.55 2.21
C HIS A 228 -3.70 -2.47 1.04
N ASP A 229 -2.72 -3.12 0.40
CA ASP A 229 -2.94 -4.11 -0.65
C ASP A 229 -3.49 -5.42 -0.06
N ARG A 230 -4.81 -5.59 -0.22
CA ARG A 230 -5.56 -6.73 0.32
C ARG A 230 -5.19 -8.04 -0.37
N TYR A 231 -4.85 -7.99 -1.65
CA TYR A 231 -4.45 -9.15 -2.45
C TYR A 231 -3.09 -9.67 -1.98
N PHE A 232 -2.15 -8.76 -1.77
CA PHE A 232 -0.84 -9.06 -1.17
C PHE A 232 -1.00 -9.70 0.22
N LEU A 233 -1.84 -9.13 1.09
CA LEU A 233 -2.10 -9.70 2.42
C LEU A 233 -2.75 -11.08 2.36
N ASP A 234 -3.60 -11.33 1.37
CA ASP A 234 -4.27 -12.62 1.20
C ASP A 234 -3.29 -13.72 0.75
N HIS A 235 -2.29 -13.38 -0.06
CA HIS A 235 -1.31 -14.30 -0.58
C HIS A 235 -0.10 -14.51 0.33
N VAL A 236 0.37 -13.47 1.00
CA VAL A 236 1.62 -13.52 1.79
C VAL A 236 1.38 -13.77 3.27
N ALA A 237 0.35 -13.14 3.86
CA ALA A 237 0.15 -13.17 5.30
C ALA A 237 -0.44 -14.51 5.79
N GLY A 238 0.16 -15.08 6.83
CA GLY A 238 -0.39 -16.19 7.62
C GLY A 238 -1.03 -15.72 8.93
N TRP A 239 -0.77 -14.45 9.29
CA TRP A 239 -1.33 -13.76 10.44
C TRP A 239 -1.64 -12.32 10.08
N ILE A 240 -2.73 -11.80 10.61
CA ILE A 240 -3.09 -10.39 10.54
C ILE A 240 -3.02 -9.79 11.95
N LEU A 241 -2.27 -8.70 12.10
CA LEU A 241 -2.25 -7.88 13.29
C LEU A 241 -3.06 -6.61 13.03
N GLU A 242 -4.24 -6.55 13.61
CA GLU A 242 -5.10 -5.38 13.51
C GLU A 242 -4.75 -4.38 14.63
N LEU A 243 -4.43 -3.14 14.23
CA LEU A 243 -4.29 -2.01 15.16
C LEU A 243 -5.61 -1.23 15.21
N ASP A 244 -6.40 -1.50 16.25
CA ASP A 244 -7.66 -0.82 16.50
C ASP A 244 -7.60 -0.06 17.83
N ARG A 245 -7.83 1.27 17.79
CA ARG A 245 -7.88 2.18 18.96
C ARG A 245 -6.66 2.07 19.89
N GLY A 246 -5.51 1.74 19.30
CA GLY A 246 -4.23 1.56 20.00
C GLY A 246 -4.00 0.14 20.53
N GLU A 247 -4.96 -0.76 20.47
CA GLU A 247 -4.81 -2.16 20.81
C GLU A 247 -4.28 -2.96 19.61
N GLY A 248 -3.43 -3.95 19.86
CA GLY A 248 -2.96 -4.89 18.85
C GLY A 248 -3.70 -6.22 18.95
N ILE A 249 -4.54 -6.53 17.98
CA ILE A 249 -5.38 -7.74 17.96
C ILE A 249 -4.83 -8.70 16.90
N PRO A 250 -4.22 -9.84 17.31
CA PRO A 250 -3.73 -10.84 16.38
C PRO A 250 -4.86 -11.76 15.88
N TRP A 251 -4.89 -12.00 14.57
CA TRP A 251 -5.82 -12.91 13.90
C TRP A 251 -5.04 -13.94 13.10
N LYS A 252 -5.39 -15.20 13.24
CA LYS A 252 -4.76 -16.28 12.47
C LYS A 252 -5.41 -16.41 11.10
N GLY A 253 -4.58 -16.44 10.06
CA GLY A 253 -5.00 -16.56 8.66
C GLY A 253 -4.64 -15.32 7.86
N ASN A 254 -5.10 -15.31 6.61
CA ASN A 254 -4.90 -14.24 5.64
C ASN A 254 -5.98 -13.14 5.76
N TYR A 255 -5.98 -12.19 4.83
CA TYR A 255 -6.92 -11.07 4.83
C TYR A 255 -8.39 -11.53 4.74
N SER A 256 -8.71 -12.48 3.86
CA SER A 256 -10.07 -13.03 3.71
C SER A 256 -10.56 -13.69 5.01
N SER A 257 -9.71 -14.49 5.66
CA SER A 257 -10.02 -15.10 6.96
C SER A 257 -10.25 -14.06 8.06
N TRP A 258 -9.42 -13.01 8.10
CA TRP A 258 -9.60 -11.90 9.03
C TRP A 258 -10.94 -11.21 8.82
N LEU A 259 -11.32 -10.95 7.57
CA LEU A 259 -12.57 -10.27 7.24
C LEU A 259 -13.78 -11.05 7.73
N GLU A 260 -13.81 -12.38 7.52
CA GLU A 260 -14.88 -13.24 8.00
C GLU A 260 -14.94 -13.27 9.54
N GLN A 261 -13.79 -13.40 10.19
CA GLN A 261 -13.70 -13.43 11.65
C GLN A 261 -14.14 -12.09 12.26
N LYS A 262 -13.70 -10.97 11.68
CA LYS A 262 -14.09 -9.62 12.11
C LYS A 262 -15.61 -9.40 11.95
N THR A 263 -16.18 -9.79 10.82
CA THR A 263 -17.62 -9.67 10.56
C THR A 263 -18.43 -10.45 11.60
N LYS A 264 -18.07 -11.69 11.86
CA LYS A 264 -18.72 -12.52 12.90
C LYS A 264 -18.61 -11.90 14.30
N ARG A 265 -17.44 -11.35 14.64
CA ARG A 265 -17.21 -10.66 15.91
C ARG A 265 -18.09 -9.41 16.04
N MET A 266 -18.14 -8.57 14.99
CA MET A 266 -18.98 -7.37 14.98
C MET A 266 -20.46 -7.70 15.13
N GLU A 267 -20.98 -8.72 14.46
CA GLU A 267 -22.35 -9.20 14.63
C GLU A 267 -22.63 -9.66 16.07
N GLN A 268 -21.68 -10.34 16.70
CA GLN A 268 -21.82 -10.78 18.10
C GLN A 268 -21.78 -9.58 19.06
N GLU A 269 -20.87 -8.63 18.85
CA GLU A 269 -20.77 -7.39 19.63
C GLU A 269 -22.05 -6.55 19.48
N GLU A 270 -22.62 -6.44 18.29
CA GLU A 270 -23.88 -5.73 18.04
C GLU A 270 -25.08 -6.40 18.72
N LYS A 271 -25.18 -7.73 18.64
CA LYS A 271 -26.21 -8.49 19.37
C LYS A 271 -26.06 -8.32 20.89
N THR A 272 -24.84 -8.27 21.40
CA THR A 272 -24.56 -8.06 22.82
C THR A 272 -24.87 -6.63 23.24
N ALA A 273 -24.46 -5.63 22.43
CA ALA A 273 -24.78 -4.22 22.66
C ALA A 273 -26.29 -3.95 22.65
N SER A 274 -27.03 -4.56 21.71
CA SER A 274 -28.46 -4.46 21.63
C SER A 274 -29.15 -5.07 22.88
N LYS A 275 -28.69 -6.24 23.34
CA LYS A 275 -29.18 -6.86 24.59
C LYS A 275 -28.88 -5.96 25.80
N ARG A 276 -27.65 -5.42 25.88
CA ARG A 276 -27.24 -4.51 26.96
C ARG A 276 -28.07 -3.24 26.97
N ARG A 277 -28.29 -2.63 25.79
CA ARG A 277 -29.15 -1.43 25.66
C ARG A 277 -30.57 -1.70 26.18
N LYS A 278 -31.21 -2.80 25.79
CA LYS A 278 -32.51 -3.22 26.29
C LYS A 278 -32.52 -3.43 27.81
N THR A 279 -31.44 -3.96 28.37
CA THR A 279 -31.28 -4.15 29.81
C THR A 279 -31.12 -2.80 30.51
N LEU A 280 -30.29 -1.89 29.98
CA LEU A 280 -30.13 -0.53 30.51
C LEU A 280 -31.46 0.27 30.47
N GLU A 281 -32.20 0.20 29.37
CA GLU A 281 -33.51 0.83 29.24
C GLU A 281 -34.48 0.31 30.31
N ARG A 282 -34.53 -1.01 30.52
CA ARG A 282 -35.37 -1.64 31.55
C ARG A 282 -34.93 -1.25 32.96
N GLU A 283 -33.63 -1.21 33.23
CA GLU A 283 -33.11 -0.79 34.52
C GLU A 283 -33.33 0.73 34.75
N LEU A 284 -33.26 1.56 33.70
CA LEU A 284 -33.54 2.99 33.74
C LEU A 284 -35.02 3.25 34.08
N GLU A 285 -35.94 2.52 33.45
CA GLU A 285 -37.35 2.59 33.79
C GLU A 285 -37.59 2.24 35.26
N TRP A 286 -36.94 1.18 35.75
CA TRP A 286 -37.03 0.80 37.15
C TRP A 286 -36.46 1.87 38.10
N VAL A 287 -35.33 2.52 37.74
CA VAL A 287 -34.74 3.63 38.51
C VAL A 287 -35.66 4.84 38.57
N ARG A 288 -36.46 5.10 37.53
CA ARG A 288 -37.43 6.21 37.46
C ARG A 288 -38.71 5.96 38.21
N MET A 289 -39.00 4.72 38.62
CA MET A 289 -40.19 4.42 39.43
C MET A 289 -40.15 5.09 40.80
N ALA A 290 -41.31 5.44 41.34
CA ALA A 290 -41.49 6.15 42.62
C ALA A 290 -40.83 5.39 43.80
N PRO A 291 -40.35 6.11 44.85
CA PRO A 291 -39.64 5.50 45.98
C PRO A 291 -40.39 4.39 46.72
N LYS A 292 -41.72 4.42 46.76
CA LYS A 292 -42.56 3.39 47.39
C LYS A 292 -42.49 2.01 46.69
N ALA A 293 -42.07 1.97 45.40
CA ALA A 293 -41.92 0.75 44.64
C ALA A 293 -40.48 0.16 44.76
N ARG A 294 -39.57 0.85 45.41
CA ARG A 294 -38.14 0.47 45.58
C ARG A 294 -37.89 -0.16 46.92
N GLN A 295 -38.47 -1.26 47.27
CA GLN A 295 -38.14 -1.89 48.56
C GLN A 295 -36.76 -2.55 48.56
N ALA A 296 -36.10 -2.53 49.73
CA ALA A 296 -34.88 -3.15 50.29
C ALA A 296 -33.78 -3.83 49.42
N LYS A 297 -34.06 -4.23 48.19
CA LYS A 297 -33.05 -4.83 47.24
C LYS A 297 -32.46 -3.80 46.24
N GLY A 298 -32.73 -2.50 46.44
CA GLY A 298 -32.39 -1.44 45.49
C GLY A 298 -30.92 -1.12 45.34
N LYS A 299 -30.09 -1.31 46.38
CA LYS A 299 -28.68 -0.89 46.39
C LYS A 299 -27.78 -1.76 45.47
N ALA A 300 -28.00 -3.06 45.48
CA ALA A 300 -27.26 -3.97 44.58
C ALA A 300 -27.61 -3.75 43.11
N ARG A 301 -28.90 -3.41 42.82
CA ARG A 301 -29.36 -3.18 41.45
C ARG A 301 -28.93 -1.81 40.91
N LEU A 302 -28.89 -0.78 41.78
CA LEU A 302 -28.27 0.51 41.45
C LEU A 302 -26.77 0.38 41.14
N ASN A 303 -26.04 -0.36 41.97
CA ASN A 303 -24.63 -0.64 41.71
C ASN A 303 -24.42 -1.42 40.41
N SER A 304 -25.33 -2.34 40.06
CA SER A 304 -25.29 -3.05 38.76
C SER A 304 -25.58 -2.13 37.58
N TYR A 305 -26.52 -1.18 37.75
CA TYR A 305 -26.82 -0.17 36.73
C TYR A 305 -25.62 0.76 36.52
N ASP A 306 -25.01 1.29 37.61
CA ASP A 306 -23.82 2.14 37.54
C ASP A 306 -22.64 1.41 36.91
N LYS A 307 -22.48 0.12 37.20
CA LYS A 307 -21.44 -0.73 36.59
C LYS A 307 -21.68 -0.91 35.08
N LEU A 308 -22.92 -1.17 34.66
CA LEU A 308 -23.33 -1.26 33.27
C LEU A 308 -23.21 0.08 32.51
N LEU A 309 -23.42 1.20 33.17
CA LEU A 309 -23.29 2.54 32.60
C LEU A 309 -21.82 2.94 32.40
N ASN A 310 -20.98 2.59 33.39
CA ASN A 310 -19.54 2.95 33.41
C ASN A 310 -18.64 1.96 32.66
N GLU A 311 -19.16 0.82 32.20
CA GLU A 311 -18.41 0.00 31.26
C GLU A 311 -18.28 0.76 29.94
N ASP A 312 -17.05 1.01 29.48
CA ASP A 312 -16.75 1.71 28.24
C ASP A 312 -17.52 1.10 27.06
N VAL A 313 -18.48 1.86 26.54
CA VAL A 313 -19.14 1.52 25.28
C VAL A 313 -18.12 1.82 24.18
N LYS A 314 -17.56 0.79 23.55
CA LYS A 314 -16.80 0.97 22.31
C LYS A 314 -17.69 1.74 21.35
N GLU A 315 -17.28 2.96 20.99
CA GLU A 315 -17.98 3.76 19.99
C GLU A 315 -18.13 2.92 18.71
N LYS A 316 -19.36 2.88 18.16
CA LYS A 316 -19.57 2.22 16.86
C LYS A 316 -18.66 2.87 15.84
N GLU A 317 -17.90 2.06 15.08
CA GLU A 317 -17.36 2.53 13.83
C GLU A 317 -18.54 2.97 12.96
N GLU A 318 -18.67 4.27 12.70
CA GLU A 318 -19.66 4.76 11.74
C GLU A 318 -19.31 4.16 10.38
N LYS A 319 -20.29 3.50 9.75
CA LYS A 319 -20.11 2.97 8.39
C LYS A 319 -19.84 4.16 7.47
N LEU A 320 -18.65 4.19 6.91
CA LEU A 320 -18.24 5.21 5.96
C LEU A 320 -19.03 5.01 4.66
N GLU A 321 -19.73 6.02 4.17
CA GLU A 321 -20.45 5.97 2.90
C GLU A 321 -20.01 7.16 2.03
N ILE A 322 -19.35 6.87 0.89
CA ILE A 322 -19.01 7.88 -0.10
C ILE A 322 -20.14 7.92 -1.13
N PHE A 323 -20.84 9.05 -1.20
CA PHE A 323 -21.82 9.30 -2.22
C PHE A 323 -21.19 10.06 -3.38
N ILE A 324 -21.26 9.48 -4.61
CA ILE A 324 -20.84 10.11 -5.85
C ILE A 324 -22.06 10.67 -6.55
N PRO A 325 -22.18 12.02 -6.67
CA PRO A 325 -23.33 12.60 -7.33
C PRO A 325 -23.34 12.28 -8.82
N ASN A 326 -24.50 11.94 -9.33
CA ASN A 326 -24.67 11.74 -10.78
C ASN A 326 -24.58 13.08 -11.49
N GLY A 327 -23.69 13.16 -12.47
CA GLY A 327 -23.60 14.28 -13.39
C GLY A 327 -24.76 14.30 -14.42
N PRO A 328 -24.67 15.14 -15.46
CA PRO A 328 -25.61 15.17 -16.58
C PRO A 328 -25.77 13.78 -17.22
N ARG A 329 -26.94 13.48 -17.77
CA ARG A 329 -27.17 12.21 -18.44
C ARG A 329 -26.21 12.02 -19.61
N LEU A 330 -25.49 10.90 -19.64
CA LEU A 330 -24.63 10.52 -20.76
C LEU A 330 -25.42 10.24 -22.04
N GLY A 331 -24.87 10.66 -23.17
CA GLY A 331 -25.33 10.26 -24.48
C GLY A 331 -24.85 8.85 -24.86
N ASN A 332 -25.18 8.41 -26.09
CA ASN A 332 -24.76 7.10 -26.59
C ASN A 332 -23.27 7.00 -26.88
N LYS A 333 -22.61 8.13 -27.21
CA LYS A 333 -21.16 8.23 -27.34
C LYS A 333 -20.58 8.87 -26.10
N VAL A 334 -19.67 8.16 -25.44
CA VAL A 334 -18.98 8.68 -24.25
C VAL A 334 -17.57 9.14 -24.66
N ILE A 335 -16.63 8.22 -24.83
CA ILE A 335 -15.27 8.48 -25.30
C ILE A 335 -14.89 7.36 -26.26
N GLU A 336 -14.45 7.70 -27.45
CA GLU A 336 -14.00 6.76 -28.48
C GLU A 336 -12.59 7.13 -28.91
N ALA A 337 -11.66 6.18 -28.85
CA ALA A 337 -10.31 6.31 -29.39
C ALA A 337 -10.24 5.64 -30.76
N LYS A 338 -9.73 6.35 -31.77
CA LYS A 338 -9.61 5.86 -33.16
C LYS A 338 -8.16 5.94 -33.60
N GLN A 339 -7.54 4.77 -33.73
CA GLN A 339 -6.16 4.61 -34.21
C GLN A 339 -5.15 5.57 -33.54
N VAL A 340 -5.29 5.73 -32.22
CA VAL A 340 -4.50 6.70 -31.49
C VAL A 340 -3.10 6.17 -31.26
N ALA A 341 -2.08 6.98 -31.58
CA ALA A 341 -0.70 6.73 -31.29
C ALA A 341 -0.06 7.90 -30.54
N LYS A 342 0.86 7.59 -29.62
CA LYS A 342 1.62 8.57 -28.86
C LYS A 342 3.05 8.12 -28.60
N ALA A 343 4.00 9.03 -28.86
CA ALA A 343 5.41 8.83 -28.57
C ALA A 343 6.01 10.05 -27.86
N PHE A 344 7.08 9.84 -27.14
CA PHE A 344 7.94 10.90 -26.60
C PHE A 344 9.39 10.66 -27.05
N GLY A 345 9.89 11.50 -27.95
CA GLY A 345 11.17 11.27 -28.62
C GLY A 345 11.16 9.93 -29.35
N ASP A 346 12.16 9.08 -29.11
CA ASP A 346 12.27 7.76 -29.74
C ASP A 346 11.40 6.67 -29.07
N LYS A 347 10.68 7.01 -28.00
CA LYS A 347 9.92 6.08 -27.19
C LYS A 347 8.47 6.08 -27.59
N LEU A 348 8.02 5.04 -28.31
CA LEU A 348 6.63 4.83 -28.65
C LEU A 348 5.89 4.25 -27.44
N LEU A 349 4.92 4.96 -26.87
CA LEU A 349 4.13 4.50 -25.74
C LEU A 349 3.09 3.46 -26.17
N PHE A 350 2.28 3.83 -27.17
CA PHE A 350 1.29 2.96 -27.79
C PHE A 350 1.03 3.37 -29.23
N ASP A 351 0.61 2.41 -30.03
CA ASP A 351 0.28 2.59 -31.44
C ASP A 351 -1.06 1.89 -31.75
N ASP A 352 -1.82 2.45 -32.68
CA ASP A 352 -3.12 1.94 -33.13
C ASP A 352 -4.11 1.59 -31.99
N LEU A 353 -4.15 2.46 -30.98
CA LEU A 353 -5.07 2.28 -29.85
C LEU A 353 -6.51 2.55 -30.29
N ASN A 354 -7.35 1.51 -30.18
CA ASN A 354 -8.77 1.55 -30.50
C ASN A 354 -9.59 1.02 -29.31
N PHE A 355 -10.43 1.86 -28.72
CA PHE A 355 -11.40 1.44 -27.72
C PHE A 355 -12.56 2.43 -27.63
N MET A 356 -13.67 1.96 -27.09
CA MET A 356 -14.82 2.80 -26.77
C MET A 356 -15.19 2.60 -25.30
N LEU A 357 -15.33 3.71 -24.57
CA LEU A 357 -15.80 3.67 -23.18
C LEU A 357 -17.29 3.33 -23.16
N PRO A 358 -17.68 2.16 -22.60
CA PRO A 358 -19.06 1.74 -22.58
C PRO A 358 -19.90 2.61 -21.62
N PRO A 359 -21.16 2.92 -21.96
CA PRO A 359 -22.06 3.62 -21.04
C PRO A 359 -22.21 2.84 -19.72
N ASN A 360 -22.12 3.52 -18.60
CA ASN A 360 -22.14 2.95 -17.24
C ASN A 360 -21.03 1.91 -16.97
N GLY A 361 -19.99 1.88 -17.81
CA GLY A 361 -18.86 0.97 -17.66
C GLY A 361 -17.78 1.56 -16.73
N ILE A 362 -17.13 0.67 -16.00
CA ILE A 362 -15.91 0.99 -15.24
C ILE A 362 -14.74 0.29 -15.94
N VAL A 363 -13.83 1.08 -16.50
CA VAL A 363 -12.65 0.59 -17.21
C VAL A 363 -11.42 0.71 -16.30
N GLY A 364 -10.81 -0.42 -15.96
CA GLY A 364 -9.53 -0.47 -15.25
C GLY A 364 -8.37 -0.37 -16.22
N ILE A 365 -7.46 0.57 -16.01
CA ILE A 365 -6.22 0.69 -16.78
C ILE A 365 -5.08 0.10 -15.98
N ILE A 366 -4.42 -0.90 -16.55
CA ILE A 366 -3.32 -1.62 -15.93
C ILE A 366 -2.08 -1.62 -16.84
N GLY A 367 -0.94 -1.85 -16.25
CA GLY A 367 0.34 -1.97 -16.98
C GLY A 367 1.51 -1.38 -16.24
N PRO A 368 2.72 -1.52 -16.78
CA PRO A 368 3.95 -1.08 -16.16
C PRO A 368 3.98 0.42 -15.88
N ASN A 369 4.80 0.79 -14.89
CA ASN A 369 5.08 2.21 -14.64
C ASN A 369 5.81 2.83 -15.84
N GLY A 370 5.36 4.02 -16.24
CA GLY A 370 5.89 4.72 -17.42
C GLY A 370 5.36 4.21 -18.76
N ALA A 371 4.42 3.25 -18.79
CA ALA A 371 3.82 2.75 -20.04
C ALA A 371 2.93 3.77 -20.78
N GLY A 372 2.59 4.90 -20.15
CA GLY A 372 1.76 5.93 -20.78
C GLY A 372 0.33 6.02 -20.24
N LYS A 373 0.01 5.36 -19.11
CA LYS A 373 -1.32 5.36 -18.51
C LYS A 373 -1.82 6.78 -18.21
N THR A 374 -1.08 7.58 -17.46
CA THR A 374 -1.41 8.99 -17.16
C THR A 374 -1.42 9.85 -18.43
N THR A 375 -0.55 9.55 -19.42
CA THR A 375 -0.56 10.21 -20.73
C THR A 375 -1.87 10.01 -21.47
N LEU A 376 -2.44 8.80 -21.39
CA LEU A 376 -3.76 8.51 -21.94
C LEU A 376 -4.85 9.41 -21.35
N PHE A 377 -4.86 9.62 -20.02
CA PHE A 377 -5.78 10.56 -19.38
C PHE A 377 -5.60 11.99 -19.89
N ARG A 378 -4.35 12.45 -20.06
CA ARG A 378 -4.06 13.79 -20.60
C ARG A 378 -4.53 13.97 -22.03
N LEU A 379 -4.46 12.90 -22.86
CA LEU A 379 -5.01 12.90 -24.22
C LEU A 379 -6.53 12.97 -24.20
N ILE A 380 -7.21 12.20 -23.35
CA ILE A 380 -8.68 12.24 -23.20
C ILE A 380 -9.16 13.64 -22.78
N MET A 381 -8.42 14.29 -21.89
CA MET A 381 -8.74 15.65 -21.43
C MET A 381 -8.34 16.74 -22.43
N GLY A 382 -7.66 16.40 -23.53
CA GLY A 382 -7.16 17.37 -24.50
C GLY A 382 -5.98 18.23 -24.00
N LEU A 383 -5.35 17.85 -22.90
CA LEU A 383 -4.14 18.51 -22.36
C LEU A 383 -2.88 18.16 -23.15
N GLU A 384 -2.91 17.04 -23.84
CA GLU A 384 -1.87 16.54 -24.75
C GLU A 384 -2.52 16.24 -26.10
N LYS A 385 -1.73 16.27 -27.18
CA LYS A 385 -2.19 15.89 -28.52
C LYS A 385 -1.66 14.52 -28.89
N ALA A 386 -2.49 13.72 -29.52
CA ALA A 386 -2.08 12.47 -30.15
C ALA A 386 -1.15 12.76 -31.35
N ASP A 387 -0.21 11.89 -31.62
CA ASP A 387 0.68 11.99 -32.77
C ASP A 387 -0.02 11.43 -34.03
N LYS A 388 -0.88 10.41 -33.85
CA LYS A 388 -1.80 9.89 -34.88
C LYS A 388 -3.15 9.60 -34.24
N GLY A 389 -4.21 9.58 -35.06
CA GLY A 389 -5.57 9.30 -34.62
C GLY A 389 -6.19 10.42 -33.80
N GLU A 390 -7.35 10.16 -33.24
CA GLU A 390 -8.10 11.14 -32.47
C GLU A 390 -8.95 10.51 -31.37
N PHE A 391 -9.26 11.33 -30.35
CA PHE A 391 -10.28 11.01 -29.35
C PHE A 391 -11.57 11.77 -29.69
N GLU A 392 -12.66 11.05 -29.87
CA GLU A 392 -13.98 11.64 -29.92
C GLU A 392 -14.62 11.61 -28.52
N VAL A 393 -14.82 12.79 -27.93
CA VAL A 393 -15.49 12.95 -26.64
C VAL A 393 -16.91 13.44 -26.89
N GLY A 394 -17.91 12.74 -26.31
CA GLY A 394 -19.31 13.09 -26.49
C GLY A 394 -19.66 14.48 -25.93
N GLU A 395 -20.58 15.19 -26.59
CA GLU A 395 -20.97 16.56 -26.22
C GLU A 395 -21.57 16.67 -24.80
N THR A 396 -22.14 15.59 -24.28
CA THR A 396 -22.74 15.52 -22.93
C THR A 396 -21.73 15.11 -21.85
N VAL A 397 -20.50 14.81 -22.21
CA VAL A 397 -19.46 14.34 -21.31
C VAL A 397 -18.93 15.51 -20.47
N LYS A 398 -19.00 15.33 -19.14
CA LYS A 398 -18.36 16.21 -18.16
C LYS A 398 -17.35 15.36 -17.38
N VAL A 399 -16.08 15.57 -17.67
CA VAL A 399 -14.97 14.84 -17.03
C VAL A 399 -14.67 15.44 -15.66
N ALA A 400 -14.57 14.61 -14.63
CA ALA A 400 -13.95 14.93 -13.35
C ALA A 400 -12.66 14.10 -13.21
N TYR A 401 -11.54 14.76 -12.95
CA TYR A 401 -10.22 14.13 -12.95
C TYR A 401 -9.53 14.24 -11.59
N VAL A 402 -9.09 13.11 -11.07
CA VAL A 402 -8.24 13.02 -9.87
C VAL A 402 -6.80 12.85 -10.32
N ASP A 403 -5.98 13.91 -10.18
CA ASP A 403 -4.56 13.92 -10.53
C ASP A 403 -3.69 13.44 -9.36
N GLN A 404 -2.61 12.74 -9.67
CA GLN A 404 -1.57 12.32 -8.72
C GLN A 404 -0.82 13.50 -8.07
N GLN A 405 -0.73 14.67 -8.72
CA GLN A 405 0.14 15.78 -8.30
C GLN A 405 -0.51 16.80 -7.35
N HIS A 406 -1.80 16.72 -7.08
CA HIS A 406 -2.55 17.58 -6.13
C HIS A 406 -2.27 19.08 -6.22
N LYS A 407 -2.03 19.62 -7.45
CA LYS A 407 -1.60 21.00 -7.66
C LYS A 407 -2.64 22.06 -7.27
N ASP A 408 -3.91 21.67 -7.17
CA ASP A 408 -5.03 22.61 -6.99
C ASP A 408 -5.39 22.88 -5.52
N ILE A 409 -4.68 22.28 -4.56
CA ILE A 409 -4.96 22.47 -3.15
C ILE A 409 -4.07 23.59 -2.58
N ASP A 410 -4.69 24.70 -2.17
CA ASP A 410 -4.00 25.81 -1.51
C ASP A 410 -3.48 25.37 -0.11
N PRO A 411 -2.15 25.35 0.11
CA PRO A 411 -1.57 24.87 1.35
C PRO A 411 -1.93 25.74 2.57
N ASN A 412 -2.35 26.98 2.36
CA ASN A 412 -2.66 27.94 3.43
C ASN A 412 -4.12 27.89 3.88
N LYS A 413 -4.98 27.15 3.20
CA LYS A 413 -6.37 26.96 3.58
C LYS A 413 -6.54 25.70 4.43
N SER A 414 -7.56 25.72 5.30
CA SER A 414 -7.94 24.49 6.02
C SER A 414 -8.69 23.54 5.08
N VAL A 415 -8.70 22.24 5.44
CA VAL A 415 -9.47 21.20 4.75
C VAL A 415 -10.93 21.63 4.57
N TYR A 416 -11.52 22.18 5.64
CA TYR A 416 -12.88 22.72 5.61
C TYR A 416 -13.03 23.86 4.61
N GLN A 417 -12.12 24.85 4.62
CA GLN A 417 -12.18 25.98 3.70
C GLN A 417 -12.07 25.59 2.24
N VAL A 418 -11.24 24.59 1.92
CA VAL A 418 -11.04 24.10 0.55
C VAL A 418 -12.34 23.44 0.03
N ILE A 419 -12.99 22.60 0.83
CA ILE A 419 -14.23 21.91 0.43
C ILE A 419 -15.44 22.86 0.44
N SER A 420 -15.59 23.68 1.49
CA SER A 420 -16.75 24.54 1.68
C SER A 420 -16.78 25.75 0.77
N GLY A 421 -15.58 26.22 0.32
CA GLY A 421 -15.47 27.50 -0.39
C GLY A 421 -15.95 28.69 0.45
N GLY A 422 -16.03 28.51 1.78
CA GLY A 422 -16.53 29.53 2.73
C GLY A 422 -18.04 29.42 3.08
N ASN A 423 -18.74 28.43 2.54
CA ASN A 423 -20.18 28.20 2.83
C ASN A 423 -20.34 26.90 3.63
N ASP A 424 -21.18 26.89 4.66
CA ASP A 424 -21.45 25.69 5.46
C ASP A 424 -22.16 24.59 4.67
N LEU A 425 -22.91 24.97 3.64
CA LEU A 425 -23.63 24.07 2.74
C LEU A 425 -22.96 24.03 1.37
N ILE A 426 -22.72 22.84 0.87
CA ILE A 426 -22.26 22.58 -0.50
C ILE A 426 -23.38 21.95 -1.31
N ARG A 427 -23.59 22.43 -2.53
CA ARG A 427 -24.63 21.89 -3.40
C ARG A 427 -24.07 20.72 -4.20
N MET A 428 -24.68 19.55 -4.07
CA MET A 428 -24.29 18.32 -4.76
C MET A 428 -25.51 17.47 -5.11
N GLY A 429 -25.61 17.03 -6.37
CA GLY A 429 -26.75 16.23 -6.83
C GLY A 429 -28.10 16.95 -6.68
N GLY A 430 -28.10 18.29 -6.78
CA GLY A 430 -29.31 19.10 -6.55
C GLY A 430 -29.75 19.20 -5.09
N ARG A 431 -28.94 18.72 -4.13
CA ARG A 431 -29.19 18.79 -2.67
C ARG A 431 -28.14 19.65 -1.98
N ASP A 432 -28.55 20.33 -0.92
CA ASP A 432 -27.62 21.03 -0.04
C ASP A 432 -27.13 20.08 1.04
N ILE A 433 -25.82 19.84 1.08
CA ILE A 433 -25.15 18.93 2.01
C ILE A 433 -24.23 19.76 2.91
N ASN A 434 -24.23 19.46 4.21
CA ASN A 434 -23.31 20.11 5.14
C ASN A 434 -21.87 19.70 4.84
N ALA A 435 -20.98 20.71 4.64
CA ALA A 435 -19.59 20.49 4.27
C ALA A 435 -18.80 19.66 5.29
N ARG A 436 -19.08 19.82 6.59
CA ARG A 436 -18.43 19.04 7.65
C ARG A 436 -18.89 17.58 7.64
N ALA A 437 -20.18 17.33 7.42
CA ALA A 437 -20.71 15.97 7.27
C ALA A 437 -20.17 15.30 6.01
N TYR A 438 -19.98 16.04 4.92
CA TYR A 438 -19.34 15.54 3.71
C TYR A 438 -17.89 15.13 3.96
N LEU A 439 -17.08 15.97 4.63
CA LEU A 439 -15.70 15.68 4.99
C LEU A 439 -15.56 14.48 5.94
N SER A 440 -16.50 14.29 6.86
CA SER A 440 -16.49 13.13 7.75
C SER A 440 -16.59 11.80 6.98
N ARG A 441 -17.23 11.79 5.81
CA ARG A 441 -17.32 10.62 4.92
C ARG A 441 -15.98 10.24 4.28
N PHE A 442 -15.02 11.16 4.28
CA PHE A 442 -13.63 10.93 3.83
C PHE A 442 -12.67 10.77 5.02
N ASN A 443 -13.20 10.41 6.18
CA ASN A 443 -12.41 10.18 7.39
C ASN A 443 -11.62 11.42 7.88
N PHE A 444 -12.21 12.62 7.72
CA PHE A 444 -11.74 13.83 8.36
C PHE A 444 -12.57 14.11 9.60
N SER A 445 -12.00 13.88 10.79
CA SER A 445 -12.65 14.22 12.07
C SER A 445 -12.79 15.74 12.23
N GLY A 446 -13.59 16.21 13.20
CA GLY A 446 -13.78 17.64 13.42
C GLY A 446 -12.48 18.43 13.58
N ALA A 447 -11.46 17.87 14.27
CA ALA A 447 -10.16 18.50 14.43
C ALA A 447 -9.31 18.47 13.13
N ASP A 448 -9.44 17.40 12.34
CA ASP A 448 -8.71 17.26 11.07
C ASP A 448 -9.23 18.22 10.00
N GLN A 449 -10.51 18.60 10.07
CA GLN A 449 -11.12 19.55 9.15
C GLN A 449 -10.54 20.97 9.28
N GLU A 450 -9.99 21.31 10.44
CA GLU A 450 -9.35 22.62 10.68
C GLU A 450 -7.85 22.63 10.37
N LYS A 451 -7.24 21.48 10.05
CA LYS A 451 -5.83 21.41 9.64
C LYS A 451 -5.61 22.18 8.35
N LEU A 452 -4.47 22.89 8.27
CA LEU A 452 -4.03 23.50 7.01
C LEU A 452 -3.62 22.41 6.00
N CYS A 453 -3.95 22.59 4.75
CA CYS A 453 -3.65 21.62 3.70
C CYS A 453 -2.15 21.40 3.50
N GLY A 454 -1.31 22.38 3.84
CA GLY A 454 0.14 22.25 3.77
C GLY A 454 0.76 21.25 4.76
N VAL A 455 0.06 20.92 5.87
CA VAL A 455 0.56 19.98 6.90
C VAL A 455 -0.07 18.59 6.79
N LEU A 456 -0.91 18.35 5.77
CA LEU A 456 -1.54 17.06 5.55
C LEU A 456 -0.51 16.01 5.12
N SER A 457 -0.67 14.79 5.65
CA SER A 457 0.03 13.61 5.13
C SER A 457 -0.38 13.31 3.68
N GLY A 458 0.41 12.49 2.96
CA GLY A 458 0.09 12.07 1.60
C GLY A 458 -1.32 11.48 1.49
N GLY A 459 -1.67 10.54 2.36
CA GLY A 459 -2.99 9.93 2.38
C GLY A 459 -4.14 10.88 2.74
N GLU A 460 -3.92 11.84 3.66
CA GLU A 460 -4.92 12.87 3.94
C GLU A 460 -5.13 13.79 2.72
N ARG A 461 -4.05 14.13 2.03
CA ARG A 461 -4.11 14.95 0.81
C ARG A 461 -4.82 14.22 -0.32
N ASN A 462 -4.56 12.92 -0.52
CA ASN A 462 -5.28 12.08 -1.50
C ASN A 462 -6.78 12.03 -1.22
N ARG A 463 -7.19 11.80 0.04
CA ARG A 463 -8.61 11.80 0.42
C ARG A 463 -9.29 13.15 0.18
N LEU A 464 -8.60 14.25 0.49
CA LEU A 464 -9.12 15.60 0.24
C LEU A 464 -9.28 15.87 -1.26
N HIS A 465 -8.31 15.48 -2.07
CA HIS A 465 -8.36 15.63 -3.52
C HIS A 465 -9.49 14.82 -4.14
N LEU A 466 -9.65 13.57 -3.68
CA LEU A 466 -10.78 12.72 -4.07
C LEU A 466 -12.13 13.40 -3.72
N ALA A 467 -12.26 13.94 -2.51
CA ALA A 467 -13.46 14.65 -2.09
C ALA A 467 -13.75 15.89 -2.97
N LEU A 468 -12.71 16.63 -3.37
CA LEU A 468 -12.85 17.77 -4.28
C LEU A 468 -13.38 17.35 -5.66
N CYS A 469 -12.77 16.33 -6.25
CA CYS A 469 -13.15 15.84 -7.59
C CYS A 469 -14.57 15.28 -7.62
N LEU A 470 -14.94 14.48 -6.62
CA LEU A 470 -16.29 13.92 -6.54
C LEU A 470 -17.37 15.00 -6.34
N LYS A 471 -17.02 16.15 -5.77
CA LYS A 471 -17.91 17.29 -5.62
C LYS A 471 -18.24 17.95 -6.98
N GLU A 472 -17.40 17.79 -8.02
CA GLU A 472 -17.57 18.47 -9.31
C GLU A 472 -18.74 17.95 -10.17
N GLU A 473 -19.42 16.90 -9.75
CA GLU A 473 -20.57 16.30 -10.46
C GLU A 473 -20.25 15.94 -11.93
N GLY A 474 -19.10 15.29 -12.16
CA GLY A 474 -18.74 14.71 -13.45
C GLY A 474 -19.61 13.47 -13.75
N ASN A 475 -19.88 13.22 -15.05
CA ASN A 475 -20.52 11.98 -15.47
C ASN A 475 -19.50 10.97 -16.07
N VAL A 476 -18.25 11.40 -16.22
CA VAL A 476 -17.09 10.54 -16.51
C VAL A 476 -16.00 10.86 -15.50
N LEU A 477 -15.64 9.88 -14.68
CA LEU A 477 -14.59 9.99 -13.68
C LEU A 477 -13.29 9.42 -14.23
N LEU A 478 -12.22 10.20 -14.20
CA LEU A 478 -10.86 9.74 -14.48
C LEU A 478 -10.10 9.71 -13.15
N LEU A 479 -9.76 8.52 -12.65
CA LEU A 479 -9.12 8.34 -11.36
C LEU A 479 -7.70 7.79 -11.56
N ASP A 480 -6.68 8.60 -11.28
CA ASP A 480 -5.27 8.21 -11.42
C ASP A 480 -4.71 7.77 -10.06
N GLU A 481 -4.56 6.45 -9.86
CA GLU A 481 -4.10 5.80 -8.63
C GLU A 481 -4.87 6.23 -7.36
N PRO A 482 -6.22 6.19 -7.38
CA PRO A 482 -7.03 6.64 -6.25
C PRO A 482 -6.87 5.76 -5.01
N THR A 483 -6.27 4.59 -5.16
CA THR A 483 -6.08 3.59 -4.08
C THR A 483 -4.84 3.84 -3.24
N ASN A 484 -3.90 4.67 -3.72
CA ASN A 484 -2.65 4.93 -3.02
C ASN A 484 -2.88 5.67 -1.70
N ASP A 485 -2.23 5.18 -0.62
CA ASP A 485 -2.26 5.78 0.72
C ASP A 485 -3.67 5.95 1.33
N ILE A 486 -4.69 5.29 0.80
CA ILE A 486 -6.06 5.28 1.34
C ILE A 486 -6.25 4.07 2.27
N ASP A 487 -6.88 4.28 3.43
CA ASP A 487 -7.19 3.19 4.35
C ASP A 487 -8.31 2.27 3.80
N VAL A 488 -8.34 1.02 4.28
CA VAL A 488 -9.25 -0.03 3.81
C VAL A 488 -10.73 0.36 3.92
N ASN A 489 -11.13 1.12 4.95
CA ASN A 489 -12.54 1.50 5.13
C ASN A 489 -12.95 2.57 4.12
N THR A 490 -12.08 3.57 3.88
CA THR A 490 -12.30 4.60 2.85
C THR A 490 -12.31 3.98 1.45
N LEU A 491 -11.42 3.00 1.20
CA LEU A 491 -11.36 2.31 -0.08
C LEU A 491 -12.64 1.50 -0.35
N ARG A 492 -13.18 0.81 0.66
CA ARG A 492 -14.47 0.11 0.55
C ARG A 492 -15.63 1.05 0.25
N ALA A 493 -15.67 2.19 0.94
CA ALA A 493 -16.70 3.19 0.69
C ALA A 493 -16.59 3.76 -0.73
N LEU A 494 -15.38 3.91 -1.27
CA LEU A 494 -15.16 4.31 -2.66
C LEU A 494 -15.63 3.24 -3.64
N GLU A 495 -15.35 1.95 -3.37
CA GLU A 495 -15.84 0.83 -4.17
C GLU A 495 -17.37 0.84 -4.24
N GLU A 496 -18.04 0.88 -3.08
CA GLU A 496 -19.51 0.95 -2.99
C GLU A 496 -20.06 2.18 -3.73
N GLY A 497 -19.40 3.35 -3.59
CA GLY A 497 -19.80 4.57 -4.29
C GLY A 497 -19.63 4.50 -5.82
N LEU A 498 -18.60 3.80 -6.32
CA LEU A 498 -18.38 3.59 -7.75
C LEU A 498 -19.34 2.53 -8.34
N GLU A 499 -19.69 1.49 -7.59
CA GLU A 499 -20.72 0.50 -7.99
C GLU A 499 -22.09 1.17 -8.16
N ASP A 500 -22.44 2.13 -7.32
CA ASP A 500 -23.70 2.89 -7.37
C ASP A 500 -23.69 4.07 -8.35
N PHE A 501 -22.54 4.38 -8.95
CA PHE A 501 -22.39 5.52 -9.83
C PHE A 501 -23.02 5.26 -11.21
N ALA A 502 -23.98 6.08 -11.62
CA ALA A 502 -24.68 5.94 -12.89
C ALA A 502 -23.92 6.51 -14.11
N GLY A 503 -22.69 6.99 -13.94
CA GLY A 503 -21.79 7.46 -15.00
C GLY A 503 -20.79 6.40 -15.45
N CYS A 504 -19.74 6.84 -16.13
CA CYS A 504 -18.58 6.00 -16.47
C CYS A 504 -17.40 6.35 -15.60
N ALA A 505 -16.59 5.36 -15.27
CA ALA A 505 -15.32 5.59 -14.60
C ALA A 505 -14.16 4.93 -15.36
N VAL A 506 -13.04 5.62 -15.45
CA VAL A 506 -11.78 5.05 -15.94
C VAL A 506 -10.76 5.19 -14.82
N VAL A 507 -10.24 4.06 -14.36
CA VAL A 507 -9.43 3.99 -13.16
C VAL A 507 -8.07 3.40 -13.50
N ILE A 508 -7.01 4.15 -13.28
CA ILE A 508 -5.66 3.62 -13.25
C ILE A 508 -5.41 3.15 -11.81
N SER A 509 -5.13 1.87 -11.61
CA SER A 509 -4.75 1.34 -10.31
C SER A 509 -3.87 0.12 -10.41
N HIS A 510 -3.04 -0.09 -9.40
CA HIS A 510 -2.26 -1.30 -9.18
C HIS A 510 -2.90 -2.22 -8.12
N ASP A 511 -3.97 -1.77 -7.45
CA ASP A 511 -4.75 -2.58 -6.52
C ASP A 511 -5.63 -3.58 -7.27
N ARG A 512 -5.16 -4.82 -7.36
CA ARG A 512 -5.84 -5.91 -8.08
C ARG A 512 -7.20 -6.26 -7.46
N TRP A 513 -7.33 -6.16 -6.14
CA TRP A 513 -8.59 -6.42 -5.44
C TRP A 513 -9.65 -5.39 -5.80
N PHE A 514 -9.27 -4.12 -5.81
CA PHE A 514 -10.11 -3.02 -6.22
C PHE A 514 -10.59 -3.20 -7.67
N LEU A 515 -9.65 -3.47 -8.60
CA LEU A 515 -9.96 -3.69 -10.02
C LEU A 515 -10.87 -4.92 -10.24
N ALA A 516 -10.60 -6.03 -9.55
CA ALA A 516 -11.39 -7.25 -9.67
C ALA A 516 -12.85 -7.06 -9.22
N ARG A 517 -13.06 -6.16 -8.25
CA ARG A 517 -14.38 -5.89 -7.68
C ARG A 517 -15.22 -4.93 -8.52
N ILE A 518 -14.61 -3.85 -9.03
CA ILE A 518 -15.37 -2.76 -9.64
C ILE A 518 -15.33 -2.74 -11.17
N CYS A 519 -14.24 -3.25 -11.79
CA CYS A 519 -14.05 -3.09 -13.22
C CYS A 519 -14.92 -4.06 -14.03
N THR A 520 -15.58 -3.51 -15.05
CA THR A 520 -16.33 -4.26 -16.07
C THR A 520 -15.50 -4.51 -17.33
N HIS A 521 -14.45 -3.71 -17.52
CA HIS A 521 -13.53 -3.80 -18.66
C HIS A 521 -12.12 -3.48 -18.20
N ILE A 522 -11.13 -4.04 -18.88
CA ILE A 522 -9.71 -3.80 -18.63
C ILE A 522 -9.03 -3.28 -19.90
N LEU A 523 -8.27 -2.20 -19.76
CA LEU A 523 -7.35 -1.69 -20.76
C LEU A 523 -5.91 -1.94 -20.32
N ALA A 524 -5.29 -2.97 -20.87
CA ALA A 524 -3.99 -3.46 -20.42
C ALA A 524 -2.86 -3.00 -21.34
N PHE A 525 -1.86 -2.33 -20.78
CA PHE A 525 -0.59 -2.04 -21.42
C PHE A 525 0.34 -3.24 -21.22
N GLU A 526 0.40 -4.12 -22.21
CA GLU A 526 1.09 -5.43 -22.08
C GLU A 526 2.59 -5.41 -22.46
N GLY A 527 3.18 -4.22 -22.66
CA GLY A 527 4.55 -4.05 -23.12
C GLY A 527 4.67 -3.93 -24.65
N ASP A 528 5.88 -3.69 -25.17
CA ASP A 528 6.17 -3.50 -26.58
C ASP A 528 5.20 -2.54 -27.31
N SER A 529 4.73 -1.50 -26.58
CA SER A 529 3.79 -0.50 -27.07
C SER A 529 2.41 -1.05 -27.46
N ASN A 530 2.07 -2.27 -27.02
CA ASN A 530 0.77 -2.89 -27.27
C ASN A 530 -0.20 -2.58 -26.13
N VAL A 531 -1.44 -2.24 -26.49
CA VAL A 531 -2.54 -2.05 -25.54
C VAL A 531 -3.68 -2.96 -25.93
N PHE A 532 -4.15 -3.73 -24.96
CA PHE A 532 -5.22 -4.73 -25.17
C PHE A 532 -6.47 -4.31 -24.40
N PHE A 533 -7.61 -4.19 -25.09
CA PHE A 533 -8.89 -3.91 -24.46
C PHE A 533 -9.66 -5.22 -24.27
N PHE A 534 -10.07 -5.49 -23.04
CA PHE A 534 -10.73 -6.71 -22.62
C PHE A 534 -12.07 -6.39 -21.95
N GLU A 535 -13.13 -7.06 -22.38
CA GLU A 535 -14.45 -7.02 -21.75
C GLU A 535 -14.53 -8.13 -20.70
N GLY A 536 -14.60 -7.76 -19.43
CA GLY A 536 -14.62 -8.66 -18.28
C GLY A 536 -13.92 -8.07 -17.06
N SER A 537 -13.97 -8.81 -15.96
CA SER A 537 -13.29 -8.47 -14.70
C SER A 537 -11.78 -8.62 -14.81
N TYR A 538 -11.07 -8.06 -13.83
CA TYR A 538 -9.62 -8.21 -13.73
C TYR A 538 -9.19 -9.69 -13.64
N SER A 539 -9.90 -10.52 -12.87
CA SER A 539 -9.58 -11.95 -12.73
C SER A 539 -9.72 -12.71 -14.05
N GLU A 540 -10.77 -12.41 -14.83
CA GLU A 540 -10.97 -13.01 -16.15
C GLU A 540 -9.91 -12.56 -17.15
N TYR A 541 -9.47 -11.30 -17.06
CA TYR A 541 -8.34 -10.79 -17.84
C TYR A 541 -7.04 -11.54 -17.50
N GLU A 542 -6.73 -11.74 -16.20
CA GLU A 542 -5.53 -12.48 -15.81
C GLU A 542 -5.51 -13.91 -16.34
N GLU A 543 -6.63 -14.63 -16.26
CA GLU A 543 -6.74 -15.96 -16.85
C GLU A 543 -6.53 -15.93 -18.38
N ASN A 544 -7.08 -14.92 -19.04
CA ASN A 544 -6.92 -14.73 -20.48
C ASN A 544 -5.45 -14.42 -20.82
N LYS A 545 -4.81 -13.51 -20.07
CA LYS A 545 -3.38 -13.17 -20.23
C LYS A 545 -2.51 -14.41 -20.09
N GLN A 546 -2.70 -15.21 -19.06
CA GLN A 546 -1.95 -16.46 -18.83
C GLN A 546 -2.13 -17.48 -19.97
N LYS A 547 -3.32 -17.57 -20.56
CA LYS A 547 -3.58 -18.46 -21.72
C LYS A 547 -2.90 -17.95 -23.00
N ARG A 548 -2.82 -16.62 -23.20
CA ARG A 548 -2.24 -16.00 -24.42
C ARG A 548 -0.72 -15.89 -24.37
N LEU A 549 -0.17 -15.42 -23.25
CA LEU A 549 1.24 -15.04 -23.12
C LEU A 549 2.06 -16.05 -22.28
N GLY A 550 1.40 -16.90 -21.47
CA GLY A 550 2.08 -17.75 -20.51
C GLY A 550 2.46 -17.01 -19.22
N LYS A 551 3.24 -17.70 -18.36
CA LYS A 551 3.83 -17.06 -17.16
C LYS A 551 5.21 -16.52 -17.55
N GLU A 552 5.31 -15.22 -17.69
CA GLU A 552 6.59 -14.54 -17.89
C GLU A 552 7.09 -13.95 -16.57
N GLU A 553 8.42 -14.03 -16.33
CA GLU A 553 9.05 -13.28 -15.24
C GLU A 553 9.03 -11.77 -15.57
N PRO A 554 8.83 -10.89 -14.58
CA PRO A 554 8.84 -9.45 -14.83
C PRO A 554 10.20 -9.01 -15.38
N THR A 555 10.16 -8.32 -16.51
CA THR A 555 11.35 -7.77 -17.16
C THR A 555 11.19 -6.25 -17.30
N ARG A 556 12.31 -5.55 -17.51
CA ARG A 556 12.26 -4.11 -17.81
C ARG A 556 11.39 -3.84 -19.02
N VAL A 557 10.56 -2.79 -18.94
CA VAL A 557 9.64 -2.40 -20.02
C VAL A 557 10.45 -2.09 -21.28
N ARG A 558 10.17 -2.82 -22.36
CA ARG A 558 10.70 -2.54 -23.68
C ARG A 558 9.72 -1.67 -24.45
N TYR A 559 10.25 -0.68 -25.18
CA TYR A 559 9.47 0.19 -26.05
C TYR A 559 9.94 0.00 -27.48
N ARG A 560 9.00 -0.01 -28.41
CA ARG A 560 9.35 0.05 -29.83
C ARG A 560 9.97 1.43 -30.12
N LYS A 561 11.02 1.45 -30.94
CA LYS A 561 11.53 2.72 -31.47
C LYS A 561 10.59 3.20 -32.57
N LEU A 562 10.30 4.51 -32.59
CA LEU A 562 9.64 5.12 -33.73
C LEU A 562 10.51 4.87 -34.96
N MET A 563 10.02 4.07 -35.91
CA MET A 563 10.59 4.05 -37.26
C MET A 563 10.03 5.29 -37.96
N ASN A 564 10.90 6.27 -38.18
CA ASN A 564 10.59 7.38 -39.09
C ASN A 564 10.58 6.77 -40.50
N ASP A 565 9.41 6.56 -41.07
CA ASP A 565 9.22 6.35 -42.52
C ASP A 565 9.49 7.64 -43.30
#